data_13411f831565e87f0052eb806a85fba4
#
_entry.id   13411f831565e87f0052eb806a85fba4
#
_cell.length_a   1.000
_cell.length_b   1.000
_cell.length_c   1.000
_cell.angle_alpha   90.00
_cell.angle_beta   90.00
_cell.angle_gamma   90.00
#
_symmetry.space_group_name_H-M   'P 1'
#
loop_
_entity.id
_entity.type
_entity.pdbx_description
1 polymer ?
#
loop_
_entity_poly.entity_id
_entity_poly.type
_entity_poly.pdbx_seq_one_letter_code
_entity_poly.pdbx_strand_id
1 'polypeptide(L)'
;MKNLRLTVLAGGTGSAKFIRGLAKIFPQKNLSVIVNVGDNIKIYGLIICPDLDTIMYMFSNMLNKEKGWGVKEDTFNFQKMLKKYGLETWFKLGDKDLATHIYRTFLLQKGYSLTEATKILSKSLSVKAKILPATNQWIETKIVTKTGKIHFQEFWVKKQAKPKVLNVTYEGIKKAKPT
;
A
#
# COMPACT_ATOMS: atom_id res chain seq x y z
N MET A 1 -24.28 -18.72 9.00
CA MET A 1 -23.12 -17.81 8.76
C MET A 1 -23.50 -16.33 8.53
N LYS A 2 -24.79 -15.96 8.53
CA LYS A 2 -25.24 -14.57 8.20
C LYS A 2 -24.71 -13.46 9.13
N ASN A 3 -24.32 -13.73 10.37
CA ASN A 3 -23.87 -12.73 11.34
C ASN A 3 -22.39 -12.82 11.74
N LEU A 4 -21.63 -13.73 11.16
CA LEU A 4 -20.21 -13.86 11.47
C LEU A 4 -19.44 -12.68 10.87
N ARG A 5 -18.62 -12.02 11.68
CA ARG A 5 -17.66 -10.99 11.26
C ARG A 5 -16.26 -11.59 11.32
N LEU A 6 -15.46 -11.31 10.33
CA LEU A 6 -14.11 -11.84 10.25
C LEU A 6 -13.11 -10.69 10.09
N THR A 7 -12.08 -10.70 10.93
CA THR A 7 -10.95 -9.77 10.82
C THR A 7 -9.72 -10.52 10.36
N VAL A 8 -9.03 -9.98 9.35
CA VAL A 8 -7.83 -10.54 8.75
C VAL A 8 -6.68 -9.55 8.91
N LEU A 9 -5.53 -10.03 9.35
CA LEU A 9 -4.29 -9.26 9.30
C LEU A 9 -3.64 -9.46 7.93
N ALA A 10 -3.28 -8.38 7.25
CA ALA A 10 -2.79 -8.39 5.89
C ALA A 10 -1.50 -7.58 5.72
N GLY A 11 -0.61 -8.09 4.89
CA GLY A 11 0.46 -7.34 4.24
C GLY A 11 0.12 -7.18 2.76
N GLY A 12 1.12 -7.35 1.89
CA GLY A 12 0.99 -7.13 0.45
C GLY A 12 0.38 -8.27 -0.36
N THR A 13 1.05 -8.65 -1.44
CA THR A 13 0.53 -9.52 -2.51
C THR A 13 0.06 -10.90 -2.07
N GLY A 14 0.74 -11.52 -1.09
CA GLY A 14 0.36 -12.83 -0.55
C GLY A 14 -0.99 -12.80 0.13
N SER A 15 -1.21 -11.82 1.02
CA SER A 15 -2.48 -11.63 1.71
C SER A 15 -3.62 -11.30 0.74
N ALA A 16 -3.36 -10.51 -0.30
CA ALA A 16 -4.36 -10.20 -1.32
C ALA A 16 -4.87 -11.46 -2.03
N LYS A 17 -3.98 -12.42 -2.33
CA LYS A 17 -4.39 -13.72 -2.91
C LYS A 17 -5.30 -14.50 -1.97
N PHE A 18 -4.93 -14.60 -0.68
CA PHE A 18 -5.72 -15.27 0.34
C PHE A 18 -7.10 -14.61 0.52
N ILE A 19 -7.13 -13.28 0.72
CA ILE A 19 -8.36 -12.52 0.96
C ILE A 19 -9.28 -12.56 -0.27
N ARG A 20 -8.73 -12.59 -1.48
CA ARG A 20 -9.51 -12.78 -2.72
C ARG A 20 -10.25 -14.13 -2.72
N GLY A 21 -9.58 -15.19 -2.27
CA GLY A 21 -10.23 -16.51 -2.09
C GLY A 21 -11.34 -16.45 -1.04
N LEU A 22 -11.03 -15.84 0.10
CA LEU A 22 -11.97 -15.65 1.21
C LEU A 22 -13.22 -14.86 0.79
N ALA A 23 -13.06 -13.79 0.02
CA ALA A 23 -14.15 -12.92 -0.44
C ALA A 23 -15.12 -13.63 -1.44
N LYS A 24 -14.76 -14.79 -1.96
CA LYS A 24 -15.67 -15.63 -2.76
C LYS A 24 -16.68 -16.40 -1.92
N ILE A 25 -16.32 -16.74 -0.70
CA ILE A 25 -17.12 -17.58 0.20
C ILE A 25 -17.67 -16.78 1.39
N PHE A 26 -17.17 -15.56 1.63
CA PHE A 26 -17.54 -14.73 2.75
C PHE A 26 -17.94 -13.33 2.28
N PRO A 27 -19.10 -12.78 2.73
CA PRO A 27 -19.59 -11.49 2.27
C PRO A 27 -18.60 -10.36 2.63
N GLN A 28 -18.20 -9.54 1.66
CA GLN A 28 -17.27 -8.42 1.89
C GLN A 28 -17.67 -7.50 3.04
N LYS A 29 -18.96 -7.19 3.19
CA LYS A 29 -19.49 -6.32 4.26
C LYS A 29 -19.21 -6.82 5.68
N ASN A 30 -18.91 -8.11 5.81
CA ASN A 30 -18.59 -8.76 7.09
C ASN A 30 -17.07 -8.94 7.29
N LEU A 31 -16.25 -8.50 6.32
CA LEU A 31 -14.80 -8.55 6.38
C LEU A 31 -14.23 -7.22 6.89
N SER A 32 -13.32 -7.32 7.86
CA SER A 32 -12.40 -6.25 8.23
C SER A 32 -10.98 -6.70 7.92
N VAL A 33 -10.17 -5.83 7.34
CA VAL A 33 -8.77 -6.13 7.00
C VAL A 33 -7.90 -5.08 7.65
N ILE A 34 -7.03 -5.48 8.56
CA ILE A 34 -6.00 -4.64 9.17
C ILE A 34 -4.74 -4.83 8.36
N VAL A 35 -4.26 -3.75 7.74
CA VAL A 35 -3.21 -3.81 6.72
C VAL A 35 -1.93 -3.18 7.23
N ASN A 36 -0.80 -3.82 6.95
CA ASN A 36 0.54 -3.32 7.23
C ASN A 36 0.76 -1.92 6.64
N VAL A 37 1.52 -1.10 7.35
CA VAL A 37 1.92 0.26 6.94
C VAL A 37 3.43 0.47 6.94
N GLY A 38 4.19 -0.57 7.31
CA GLY A 38 5.66 -0.49 7.40
C GLY A 38 6.36 -0.31 6.06
N ASP A 39 5.66 -0.56 4.96
CA ASP A 39 6.16 -0.45 3.59
C ASP A 39 5.80 0.88 2.92
N ASN A 40 5.07 1.76 3.64
CA ASN A 40 4.71 3.08 3.13
C ASN A 40 5.96 3.89 2.77
N ILE A 41 5.87 4.64 1.68
CA ILE A 41 7.00 5.42 1.17
C ILE A 41 6.52 6.77 0.62
N LYS A 42 7.41 7.78 0.68
CA LYS A 42 7.22 9.06 -0.01
C LYS A 42 8.02 9.06 -1.31
N ILE A 43 7.34 9.26 -2.45
CA ILE A 43 7.97 9.39 -3.77
C ILE A 43 7.33 10.58 -4.47
N TYR A 44 8.13 11.48 -5.01
CA TYR A 44 7.70 12.74 -5.66
C TYR A 44 6.77 13.59 -4.78
N GLY A 45 6.96 13.57 -3.47
CA GLY A 45 6.08 14.25 -2.50
C GLY A 45 4.76 13.54 -2.20
N LEU A 46 4.48 12.43 -2.86
CA LEU A 46 3.25 11.65 -2.69
C LEU A 46 3.41 10.56 -1.63
N ILE A 47 2.35 10.32 -0.88
CA ILE A 47 2.25 9.21 0.10
C ILE A 47 1.74 7.97 -0.62
N ILE A 48 2.58 6.96 -0.68
CA ILE A 48 2.30 5.67 -1.32
C ILE A 48 2.20 4.60 -0.23
N CYS A 49 1.10 3.85 -0.24
CA CYS A 49 0.80 2.80 0.73
C CYS A 49 0.58 1.46 0.00
N PRO A 50 1.65 0.77 -0.42
CA PRO A 50 1.56 -0.35 -1.36
C PRO A 50 0.62 -1.47 -0.89
N ASP A 51 0.66 -1.81 0.39
CA ASP A 51 -0.15 -2.88 0.94
C ASP A 51 -1.64 -2.49 1.01
N LEU A 52 -1.94 -1.26 1.50
CA LEU A 52 -3.31 -0.73 1.51
C LEU A 52 -3.91 -0.68 0.10
N ASP A 53 -3.12 -0.23 -0.87
CA ASP A 53 -3.56 -0.09 -2.26
C ASP A 53 -3.83 -1.46 -2.89
N THR A 54 -2.93 -2.42 -2.66
CA THR A 54 -3.10 -3.79 -3.14
C THR A 54 -4.40 -4.42 -2.63
N ILE A 55 -4.72 -4.27 -1.33
CA ILE A 55 -5.96 -4.80 -0.74
C ILE A 55 -7.19 -4.04 -1.27
N MET A 56 -7.11 -2.73 -1.39
CA MET A 56 -8.20 -1.90 -1.90
C MET A 56 -8.49 -2.20 -3.38
N TYR A 57 -7.45 -2.31 -4.22
CA TYR A 57 -7.59 -2.67 -5.63
C TYR A 57 -8.08 -4.12 -5.81
N MET A 58 -7.69 -5.03 -4.93
CA MET A 58 -8.20 -6.40 -4.95
C MET A 58 -9.72 -6.43 -4.71
N PHE A 59 -10.23 -5.72 -3.69
CA PHE A 59 -11.66 -5.70 -3.39
C PHE A 59 -12.50 -4.96 -4.44
N SER A 60 -11.94 -3.92 -5.08
CA SER A 60 -12.59 -3.17 -6.16
C SER A 60 -12.44 -3.82 -7.55
N ASN A 61 -11.81 -4.99 -7.63
CA ASN A 61 -11.50 -5.71 -8.88
C ASN A 61 -10.63 -4.89 -9.86
N MET A 62 -9.83 -3.96 -9.34
CA MET A 62 -8.88 -3.13 -10.12
C MET A 62 -7.47 -3.69 -10.11
N LEU A 63 -7.14 -4.63 -9.20
CA LEU A 63 -5.78 -5.17 -9.06
C LEU A 63 -5.30 -5.83 -10.36
N ASN A 64 -4.07 -5.53 -10.78
CA ASN A 64 -3.37 -6.33 -11.78
C ASN A 64 -3.01 -7.70 -11.19
N LYS A 65 -3.74 -8.73 -11.62
CA LYS A 65 -3.63 -10.08 -11.04
C LYS A 65 -2.34 -10.80 -11.42
N GLU A 66 -1.77 -10.47 -12.56
CA GLU A 66 -0.52 -11.07 -13.05
C GLU A 66 0.67 -10.58 -12.23
N LYS A 67 0.77 -9.26 -12.05
CA LYS A 67 1.83 -8.63 -11.25
C LYS A 67 1.61 -8.80 -9.74
N GLY A 68 0.36 -8.90 -9.30
CA GLY A 68 -0.03 -8.93 -7.90
C GLY A 68 0.00 -7.55 -7.21
N TRP A 69 0.25 -6.46 -7.96
CA TRP A 69 0.26 -5.07 -7.49
C TRP A 69 -0.14 -4.10 -8.61
N GLY A 70 -0.47 -2.87 -8.24
CA GLY A 70 -0.88 -1.82 -9.17
C GLY A 70 -2.25 -2.07 -9.82
N VAL A 71 -2.68 -1.15 -10.66
CA VAL A 71 -3.98 -1.19 -11.32
C VAL A 71 -3.89 -1.97 -12.64
N LYS A 72 -4.91 -2.76 -12.96
CA LYS A 72 -4.99 -3.47 -14.24
C LYS A 72 -5.12 -2.49 -15.39
N GLU A 73 -4.52 -2.82 -16.55
CA GLU A 73 -4.58 -2.01 -17.76
C GLU A 73 -4.18 -0.54 -17.50
N ASP A 74 -3.16 -0.34 -16.65
CA ASP A 74 -2.62 0.97 -16.34
C ASP A 74 -1.53 1.37 -17.33
N THR A 75 -1.40 2.67 -17.55
CA THR A 75 -0.37 3.27 -18.39
C THR A 75 0.71 3.96 -17.52
N PHE A 76 1.83 4.38 -18.13
CA PHE A 76 2.97 4.96 -17.42
C PHE A 76 3.44 6.27 -18.09
N ASN A 77 2.52 7.05 -18.67
CA ASN A 77 2.85 8.27 -19.40
C ASN A 77 3.43 9.35 -18.48
N PHE A 78 2.87 9.49 -17.28
CA PHE A 78 3.41 10.37 -16.24
C PHE A 78 4.89 10.06 -15.95
N GLN A 79 5.23 8.79 -15.71
CA GLN A 79 6.62 8.39 -15.43
C GLN A 79 7.56 8.61 -16.62
N LYS A 80 7.07 8.43 -17.86
CA LYS A 80 7.85 8.75 -19.07
C LYS A 80 8.20 10.23 -19.10
N MET A 81 7.27 11.12 -18.70
CA MET A 81 7.53 12.55 -18.63
C MET A 81 8.49 12.92 -17.50
N LEU A 82 8.34 12.33 -16.30
CA LEU A 82 9.30 12.55 -15.21
C LEU A 82 10.72 12.15 -15.60
N LYS A 83 10.86 11.03 -16.32
CA LYS A 83 12.17 10.59 -16.83
C LYS A 83 12.77 11.59 -17.82
N LYS A 84 11.96 12.24 -18.68
CA LYS A 84 12.41 13.32 -19.57
C LYS A 84 12.91 14.55 -18.80
N TYR A 85 12.33 14.82 -17.61
CA TYR A 85 12.78 15.88 -16.71
C TYR A 85 14.00 15.49 -15.86
N GLY A 86 14.55 14.27 -16.07
CA GLY A 86 15.75 13.82 -15.35
C GLY A 86 15.48 13.17 -14.00
N LEU A 87 14.22 12.92 -13.63
CA LEU A 87 13.89 12.27 -12.36
C LEU A 87 14.04 10.74 -12.44
N GLU A 88 14.50 10.13 -11.36
CA GLU A 88 14.56 8.68 -11.23
C GLU A 88 13.15 8.07 -11.17
N THR A 89 12.89 7.05 -11.96
CA THR A 89 11.58 6.36 -12.06
C THR A 89 11.68 4.86 -11.72
N TRP A 90 12.48 4.54 -10.71
CA TRP A 90 12.71 3.15 -10.29
C TRP A 90 11.48 2.50 -9.67
N PHE A 91 10.66 3.27 -8.95
CA PHE A 91 9.40 2.79 -8.38
C PHE A 91 8.28 2.98 -9.40
N LYS A 92 7.72 1.87 -9.87
CA LYS A 92 6.70 1.90 -10.92
C LYS A 92 5.35 2.35 -10.37
N LEU A 93 4.88 3.51 -10.86
CA LEU A 93 3.56 4.08 -10.59
C LEU A 93 2.81 4.21 -11.93
N GLY A 94 1.66 3.58 -12.04
CA GLY A 94 0.79 3.76 -13.20
C GLY A 94 -0.01 5.06 -13.12
N ASP A 95 -0.56 5.51 -14.23
CA ASP A 95 -1.28 6.78 -14.33
C ASP A 95 -2.58 6.74 -13.49
N LYS A 96 -3.30 5.59 -13.47
CA LYS A 96 -4.49 5.37 -12.63
C LYS A 96 -4.11 5.23 -11.14
N ASP A 97 -3.03 4.50 -10.86
CA ASP A 97 -2.49 4.33 -9.51
C ASP A 97 -2.06 5.67 -8.91
N LEU A 98 -1.44 6.52 -9.73
CA LEU A 98 -1.03 7.87 -9.35
C LEU A 98 -2.20 8.71 -8.82
N ALA A 99 -3.39 8.61 -9.41
CA ALA A 99 -4.58 9.33 -8.95
C ALA A 99 -4.92 8.97 -7.49
N THR A 100 -4.77 7.71 -7.09
CA THR A 100 -4.95 7.26 -5.71
C THR A 100 -3.95 7.92 -4.76
N HIS A 101 -2.68 7.98 -5.16
CA HIS A 101 -1.62 8.58 -4.33
C HIS A 101 -1.78 10.10 -4.21
N ILE A 102 -2.13 10.79 -5.29
CA ILE A 102 -2.43 12.22 -5.28
C ILE A 102 -3.60 12.50 -4.33
N TYR A 103 -4.72 11.78 -4.47
CA TYR A 103 -5.88 12.03 -3.64
C TYR A 103 -5.66 11.68 -2.17
N ARG A 104 -4.97 10.58 -1.87
CA ARG A 104 -4.53 10.26 -0.51
C ARG A 104 -3.68 11.38 0.08
N THR A 105 -2.65 11.82 -0.64
CA THR A 105 -1.75 12.87 -0.17
C THR A 105 -2.50 14.17 0.09
N PHE A 106 -3.41 14.56 -0.80
CA PHE A 106 -4.28 15.72 -0.61
C PHE A 106 -5.13 15.59 0.67
N LEU A 107 -5.76 14.46 0.93
CA LEU A 107 -6.57 14.23 2.14
C LEU A 107 -5.71 14.36 3.41
N LEU A 108 -4.53 13.73 3.42
CA LEU A 108 -3.60 13.80 4.55
C LEU A 108 -3.12 15.24 4.80
N GLN A 109 -2.86 16.02 3.75
CA GLN A 109 -2.52 17.45 3.86
C GLN A 109 -3.68 18.30 4.37
N LYS A 110 -4.93 17.88 4.17
CA LYS A 110 -6.14 18.49 4.74
C LYS A 110 -6.39 18.09 6.20
N GLY A 111 -5.51 17.29 6.81
CA GLY A 111 -5.61 16.87 8.22
C GLY A 111 -6.38 15.57 8.46
N TYR A 112 -6.85 14.88 7.40
CA TYR A 112 -7.42 13.56 7.57
C TYR A 112 -6.36 12.55 8.02
N SER A 113 -6.74 11.63 8.88
CA SER A 113 -5.91 10.48 9.24
C SER A 113 -5.78 9.50 8.05
N LEU A 114 -4.78 8.62 8.09
CA LEU A 114 -4.64 7.57 7.08
C LEU A 114 -5.87 6.64 7.05
N THR A 115 -6.47 6.37 8.22
CA THR A 115 -7.72 5.60 8.33
C THR A 115 -8.88 6.27 7.58
N GLU A 116 -9.06 7.58 7.77
CA GLU A 116 -10.12 8.34 7.10
C GLU A 116 -9.88 8.42 5.60
N ALA A 117 -8.65 8.73 5.18
CA ALA A 117 -8.28 8.73 3.76
C ALA A 117 -8.52 7.37 3.09
N THR A 118 -8.13 6.27 3.77
CA THR A 118 -8.37 4.90 3.28
C THR A 118 -9.87 4.60 3.17
N LYS A 119 -10.67 5.03 4.14
CA LYS A 119 -12.14 4.88 4.11
C LYS A 119 -12.78 5.63 2.94
N ILE A 120 -12.35 6.88 2.69
CA ILE A 120 -12.85 7.70 1.57
C ILE A 120 -12.50 7.04 0.24
N LEU A 121 -11.24 6.67 0.03
CA LEU A 121 -10.78 5.98 -1.18
C LEU A 121 -11.51 4.66 -1.41
N SER A 122 -11.64 3.83 -0.38
CA SER A 122 -12.35 2.54 -0.46
C SER A 122 -13.80 2.72 -0.84
N LYS A 123 -14.48 3.74 -0.28
CA LYS A 123 -15.88 4.07 -0.63
C LYS A 123 -16.00 4.50 -2.08
N SER A 124 -15.09 5.34 -2.58
CA SER A 124 -15.08 5.81 -3.98
C SER A 124 -14.88 4.65 -4.97
N LEU A 125 -14.18 3.59 -4.55
CA LEU A 125 -13.97 2.37 -5.33
C LEU A 125 -15.02 1.29 -5.05
N SER A 126 -16.14 1.63 -4.39
CA SER A 126 -17.25 0.71 -4.08
C SER A 126 -16.84 -0.52 -3.25
N VAL A 127 -15.75 -0.44 -2.49
CA VAL A 127 -15.31 -1.50 -1.57
C VAL A 127 -16.26 -1.58 -0.39
N LYS A 128 -16.77 -2.78 -0.10
CA LYS A 128 -17.72 -3.03 1.00
C LYS A 128 -17.03 -3.55 2.27
N ALA A 129 -15.82 -4.08 2.15
CA ALA A 129 -15.01 -4.51 3.29
C ALA A 129 -14.45 -3.29 4.05
N LYS A 130 -14.27 -3.43 5.37
CA LYS A 130 -13.60 -2.42 6.18
C LYS A 130 -12.09 -2.61 6.04
N ILE A 131 -11.39 -1.66 5.41
CA ILE A 131 -9.95 -1.66 5.30
C ILE A 131 -9.40 -0.65 6.30
N LEU A 132 -8.50 -1.10 7.16
CA LEU A 132 -7.87 -0.30 8.21
C LEU A 132 -6.35 -0.36 8.08
N PRO A 133 -5.63 0.76 8.06
CA PRO A 133 -4.20 0.73 8.30
C PRO A 133 -3.93 0.23 9.72
N ALA A 134 -2.87 -0.52 9.96
CA ALA A 134 -2.53 -1.01 11.29
C ALA A 134 -2.30 0.12 12.30
N THR A 135 -1.85 1.27 11.82
CA THR A 135 -1.71 2.51 12.60
C THR A 135 -1.81 3.73 11.68
N ASN A 136 -2.19 4.89 12.25
CA ASN A 136 -2.15 6.17 11.55
C ASN A 136 -0.76 6.83 11.60
N GLN A 137 0.14 6.37 12.47
CA GLN A 137 1.49 6.90 12.57
C GLN A 137 2.33 6.44 11.37
N TRP A 138 3.29 7.29 11.00
CA TRP A 138 4.24 6.97 9.96
C TRP A 138 5.26 5.95 10.47
N ILE A 139 5.29 4.78 9.84
CA ILE A 139 6.24 3.70 10.13
C ILE A 139 7.03 3.42 8.86
N GLU A 140 8.32 3.25 8.99
CA GLU A 140 9.19 2.84 7.90
C GLU A 140 10.00 1.60 8.26
N THR A 141 9.90 0.59 7.42
CA THR A 141 10.81 -0.56 7.47
C THR A 141 12.14 -0.17 6.82
N LYS A 142 13.22 -0.24 7.60
CA LYS A 142 14.59 0.01 7.12
C LYS A 142 15.41 -1.27 7.14
N ILE A 143 16.12 -1.49 6.07
CA ILE A 143 17.07 -2.58 5.92
C ILE A 143 18.47 -2.06 6.24
N VAL A 144 19.10 -2.66 7.24
CA VAL A 144 20.48 -2.36 7.61
C VAL A 144 21.43 -3.22 6.78
N THR A 145 22.34 -2.58 6.08
CA THR A 145 23.35 -3.22 5.24
C THR A 145 24.75 -2.75 5.64
N LYS A 146 25.79 -3.31 5.05
CA LYS A 146 27.18 -2.84 5.24
C LYS A 146 27.38 -1.36 4.83
N THR A 147 26.58 -0.86 3.88
CA THR A 147 26.67 0.52 3.36
C THR A 147 25.70 1.49 4.04
N GLY A 148 24.99 1.06 5.08
CA GLY A 148 24.04 1.88 5.83
C GLY A 148 22.61 1.36 5.80
N LYS A 149 21.68 2.20 6.30
CA LYS A 149 20.24 1.93 6.31
C LYS A 149 19.61 2.41 5.02
N ILE A 150 18.79 1.57 4.40
CA ILE A 150 18.00 1.91 3.21
C ILE A 150 16.53 1.59 3.46
N HIS A 151 15.62 2.29 2.78
CA HIS A 151 14.18 2.00 2.86
C HIS A 151 13.88 0.62 2.26
N PHE A 152 12.91 -0.11 2.83
CA PHE A 152 12.55 -1.45 2.36
C PHE A 152 12.21 -1.48 0.86
N GLN A 153 11.41 -0.52 0.38
CA GLN A 153 11.05 -0.45 -1.03
C GLN A 153 12.27 -0.16 -1.94
N GLU A 154 13.23 0.64 -1.49
CA GLU A 154 14.47 0.85 -2.22
C GLU A 154 15.31 -0.46 -2.27
N PHE A 155 15.41 -1.14 -1.14
CA PHE A 155 16.09 -2.44 -1.08
C PHE A 155 15.45 -3.47 -2.01
N TRP A 156 14.12 -3.59 -1.93
CA TRP A 156 13.39 -4.61 -2.67
C TRP A 156 13.30 -4.31 -4.16
N VAL A 157 12.86 -3.10 -4.52
CA VAL A 157 12.55 -2.73 -5.91
C VAL A 157 13.79 -2.21 -6.65
N LYS A 158 14.47 -1.18 -6.10
CA LYS A 158 15.61 -0.54 -6.77
C LYS A 158 16.84 -1.45 -6.74
N LYS A 159 17.15 -2.03 -5.60
CA LYS A 159 18.34 -2.88 -5.40
C LYS A 159 18.07 -4.37 -5.58
N GLN A 160 16.84 -4.77 -5.93
CA GLN A 160 16.44 -6.17 -6.23
C GLN A 160 16.84 -7.16 -5.12
N ALA A 161 16.76 -6.73 -3.85
CA ALA A 161 17.14 -7.49 -2.66
C ALA A 161 18.59 -8.04 -2.68
N LYS A 162 19.50 -7.50 -3.51
CA LYS A 162 20.88 -7.97 -3.65
C LYS A 162 21.78 -7.67 -2.45
N PRO A 163 21.68 -6.50 -1.75
CA PRO A 163 22.54 -6.22 -0.62
C PRO A 163 22.33 -7.22 0.52
N LYS A 164 23.43 -7.66 1.17
CA LYS A 164 23.35 -8.52 2.35
C LYS A 164 22.66 -7.77 3.49
N VAL A 165 21.56 -8.33 4.00
CA VAL A 165 20.82 -7.81 5.14
C VAL A 165 21.57 -8.17 6.42
N LEU A 166 21.87 -7.18 7.24
CA LEU A 166 22.47 -7.35 8.58
C LEU A 166 21.41 -7.27 9.67
N ASN A 167 20.41 -6.39 9.50
CA ASN A 167 19.30 -6.22 10.43
C ASN A 167 18.12 -5.57 9.75
N VAL A 168 16.93 -5.64 10.37
CA VAL A 168 15.73 -4.92 9.98
C VAL A 168 15.26 -4.08 11.15
N THR A 169 14.94 -2.81 10.90
CA THR A 169 14.44 -1.90 11.93
C THR A 169 13.16 -1.23 11.48
N TYR A 170 12.30 -0.89 12.44
CA TYR A 170 11.01 -0.24 12.20
C TYR A 170 11.05 1.16 12.82
N GLU A 171 11.34 2.17 12.00
CA GLU A 171 11.39 3.56 12.46
C GLU A 171 9.95 4.06 12.72
N GLY A 172 9.77 4.80 13.83
CA GLY A 172 8.45 5.28 14.27
C GLY A 172 7.63 4.30 15.10
N ILE A 173 7.98 3.01 15.17
CA ILE A 173 7.18 1.96 15.83
C ILE A 173 6.87 2.25 17.31
N LYS A 174 7.78 2.87 18.04
CA LYS A 174 7.59 3.20 19.47
C LYS A 174 6.44 4.19 19.72
N LYS A 175 6.06 4.98 18.71
CA LYS A 175 4.96 5.95 18.78
C LYS A 175 3.67 5.41 18.17
N ALA A 176 3.70 4.23 17.58
CA ALA A 176 2.56 3.65 16.91
C ALA A 176 1.47 3.26 17.91
N LYS A 177 0.23 3.58 17.55
CA LYS A 177 -0.98 3.13 18.26
C LYS A 177 -1.87 2.41 17.25
N PRO A 178 -2.52 1.30 17.61
CA PRO A 178 -3.50 0.64 16.74
C PRO A 178 -4.61 1.60 16.32
N THR A 179 -5.18 1.37 15.13
CA THR A 179 -6.37 2.12 14.65
C THR A 179 -7.68 1.52 15.12
#